data_d793b429887f962f0e12e01c2900098b
#
_entry.id   d793b429887f962f0e12e01c2900098b
#
_cell.length_a   1.000
_cell.length_b   1.000
_cell.length_c   1.000
_cell.angle_alpha   90.00
_cell.angle_beta   90.00
_cell.angle_gamma   90.00
#
_symmetry.space_group_name_H-M   'P 1'
#
loop_
_entity.id
_entity.type
_entity.pdbx_description
1 polymer ?
#
loop_
_entity_poly.entity_id
_entity_poly.type
_entity_poly.pdbx_seq_one_letter_code
_entity_poly.pdbx_strand_id
1 'polypeptide(L)'
;MSTDTRYYEKKIWMYGVLTILYVMEFFVEVENYEECKKIVDSIHAIEKRLGQKLFTEINKDTLKEVIKSYNNCGFTGENAEHNHKIYADALIDEILNEKL
;
A
#
# COMPACT_ATOMS: atom_id res chain seq x y z
N MET A 1 19.69 2.45 -4.22
CA MET A 1 18.78 1.37 -4.64
C MET A 1 17.39 1.93 -4.84
N SER A 2 16.79 1.70 -6.00
CA SER A 2 15.46 2.22 -6.26
C SER A 2 14.40 1.23 -5.80
N THR A 3 13.26 1.76 -5.36
CA THR A 3 12.08 0.93 -5.10
C THR A 3 11.57 0.35 -6.41
N ASP A 4 11.10 -0.88 -6.38
CA ASP A 4 10.50 -1.53 -7.54
C ASP A 4 9.32 -2.38 -7.10
N THR A 5 8.72 -3.10 -8.05
CA THR A 5 7.56 -3.95 -7.78
C THR A 5 7.89 -5.02 -6.75
N ARG A 6 9.09 -5.60 -6.80
CA ARG A 6 9.52 -6.61 -5.82
C ARG A 6 9.64 -6.05 -4.41
N TYR A 7 10.14 -4.84 -4.29
CA TYR A 7 10.24 -4.16 -3.01
C TYR A 7 8.87 -4.06 -2.34
N TYR A 8 7.88 -3.56 -3.09
CA TYR A 8 6.53 -3.40 -2.55
C TYR A 8 5.85 -4.74 -2.30
N GLU A 9 6.03 -5.75 -3.16
CA GLU A 9 5.49 -7.07 -2.90
C GLU A 9 6.00 -7.62 -1.57
N LYS A 10 7.30 -7.50 -1.33
CA LYS A 10 7.91 -7.95 -0.08
C LYS A 10 7.30 -7.22 1.12
N LYS A 11 7.13 -5.92 1.01
CA LYS A 11 6.55 -5.12 2.10
C LYS A 11 5.08 -5.46 2.34
N ILE A 12 4.34 -5.78 1.28
CA ILE A 12 2.95 -6.23 1.43
C ILE A 12 2.90 -7.54 2.23
N TRP A 13 3.80 -8.49 1.94
CA TRP A 13 3.87 -9.74 2.69
C TRP A 13 4.27 -9.53 4.15
N MET A 14 5.11 -8.53 4.42
CA MET A 14 5.59 -8.25 5.78
C MET A 14 4.58 -7.46 6.63
N TYR A 15 3.92 -6.49 6.04
CA TYR A 15 3.09 -5.54 6.79
C TYR A 15 1.61 -5.56 6.42
N GLY A 16 1.26 -6.20 5.33
CA GLY A 16 -0.12 -6.28 4.84
C GLY A 16 -0.47 -5.22 3.83
N VAL A 17 -1.56 -5.48 3.09
CA VAL A 17 -2.01 -4.60 2.01
C VAL A 17 -2.44 -3.24 2.54
N LEU A 18 -3.12 -3.20 3.68
CA LEU A 18 -3.62 -1.94 4.23
C LEU A 18 -2.48 -0.95 4.53
N THR A 19 -1.37 -1.44 5.09
CA THR A 19 -0.19 -0.60 5.32
C THR A 19 0.30 0.02 4.01
N ILE A 20 0.36 -0.78 2.95
CA ILE A 20 0.82 -0.30 1.64
C ILE A 20 -0.16 0.70 1.04
N LEU A 21 -1.46 0.53 1.27
CA LEU A 21 -2.44 1.52 0.83
C LEU A 21 -2.24 2.88 1.50
N TYR A 22 -1.87 2.90 2.77
CA TYR A 22 -1.54 4.16 3.45
C TYR A 22 -0.25 4.78 2.89
N VAL A 23 0.73 3.96 2.54
CA VAL A 23 1.94 4.46 1.86
C VAL A 23 1.57 5.09 0.52
N MET A 24 0.69 4.43 -0.24
CA MET A 24 0.19 4.97 -1.50
C MET A 24 -0.53 6.31 -1.30
N GLU A 25 -1.33 6.41 -0.25
CA GLU A 25 -2.04 7.66 0.08
C GLU A 25 -1.05 8.83 0.27
N PHE A 26 0.06 8.58 0.97
CA PHE A 26 1.12 9.58 1.11
C PHE A 26 1.66 10.02 -0.25
N PHE A 27 1.97 9.06 -1.13
CA PHE A 27 2.53 9.38 -2.43
C PHE A 27 1.53 10.10 -3.34
N VAL A 28 0.24 9.83 -3.20
CA VAL A 28 -0.80 10.60 -3.89
C VAL A 28 -0.79 12.04 -3.41
N GLU A 29 -0.68 12.27 -2.10
CA GLU A 29 -0.67 13.63 -1.53
C GLU A 29 0.52 14.46 -2.00
N VAL A 30 1.69 13.85 -2.14
CA VAL A 30 2.89 14.54 -2.63
C VAL A 30 3.03 14.45 -4.16
N GLU A 31 2.00 13.94 -4.82
CA GLU A 31 1.92 13.83 -6.29
C GLU A 31 3.05 12.99 -6.91
N ASN A 32 3.56 12.03 -6.18
CA ASN A 32 4.55 11.09 -6.69
C ASN A 32 3.84 9.87 -7.31
N TYR A 33 3.26 10.06 -8.48
CA TYR A 33 2.45 9.04 -9.15
C TYR A 33 3.27 7.88 -9.69
N GLU A 34 4.56 8.07 -9.89
CA GLU A 34 5.46 6.99 -10.29
C GLU A 34 5.52 5.91 -9.21
N GLU A 35 5.66 6.30 -7.94
CA GLU A 35 5.63 5.35 -6.83
C GLU A 35 4.25 4.73 -6.65
N CYS A 36 3.18 5.49 -6.85
CA CYS A 36 1.83 4.97 -6.81
C CYS A 36 1.64 3.85 -7.83
N LYS A 37 2.15 4.03 -9.05
CA LYS A 37 2.07 3.01 -10.09
C LYS A 37 2.80 1.74 -9.69
N LYS A 38 3.99 1.86 -9.10
CA LYS A 38 4.76 0.71 -8.62
C LYS A 38 3.97 -0.09 -7.57
N ILE A 39 3.30 0.61 -6.66
CA ILE A 39 2.47 -0.03 -5.63
C ILE A 39 1.29 -0.77 -6.27
N VAL A 40 0.59 -0.15 -7.20
CA VAL A 40 -0.54 -0.77 -7.90
C VAL A 40 -0.07 -2.00 -8.67
N ASP A 41 1.05 -1.91 -9.38
CA ASP A 41 1.62 -3.03 -10.12
C ASP A 41 1.98 -4.18 -9.18
N SER A 42 2.48 -3.88 -7.98
CA SER A 42 2.81 -4.89 -6.97
C SER A 42 1.56 -5.63 -6.49
N ILE A 43 0.48 -4.90 -6.25
CA ILE A 43 -0.79 -5.48 -5.83
C ILE A 43 -1.34 -6.39 -6.92
N HIS A 44 -1.29 -5.95 -8.17
CA HIS A 44 -1.72 -6.77 -9.31
C HIS A 44 -0.87 -8.03 -9.48
N ALA A 45 0.43 -7.94 -9.23
CA ALA A 45 1.32 -9.10 -9.30
C ALA A 45 0.93 -10.14 -8.24
N ILE A 46 0.58 -9.70 -7.04
CA ILE A 46 0.12 -10.60 -5.97
C ILE A 46 -1.23 -11.21 -6.31
N GLU A 47 -2.17 -10.42 -6.82
CA GLU A 47 -3.46 -10.91 -7.28
C GLU A 47 -3.29 -12.02 -8.31
N LYS A 48 -2.39 -11.82 -9.26
CA LYS A 48 -2.11 -12.79 -10.31
C LYS A 48 -1.55 -14.09 -9.74
N ARG A 49 -0.66 -14.01 -8.76
CA ARG A 49 -0.08 -15.20 -8.11
C ARG A 49 -1.12 -15.98 -7.31
N LEU A 50 -2.03 -15.28 -6.66
CA LEU A 50 -3.09 -15.89 -5.86
C LEU A 50 -4.25 -16.40 -6.71
N GLY A 51 -4.35 -15.97 -7.96
CA GLY A 51 -5.47 -16.28 -8.82
C GLY A 51 -6.77 -15.64 -8.36
N GLN A 52 -6.69 -14.61 -7.55
CA GLN A 52 -7.84 -13.88 -7.02
C GLN A 52 -7.66 -12.39 -7.21
N LYS A 53 -8.76 -11.70 -7.48
CA LYS A 53 -8.74 -10.25 -7.57
C LYS A 53 -9.06 -9.68 -6.19
N LEU A 54 -8.07 -9.00 -5.58
CA LEU A 54 -8.22 -8.41 -4.25
C LEU A 54 -9.03 -7.11 -4.28
N PHE A 55 -8.88 -6.34 -5.35
CA PHE A 55 -9.57 -5.06 -5.50
C PHE A 55 -10.07 -4.90 -6.92
N THR A 56 -11.23 -4.24 -7.07
CA THR A 56 -11.81 -3.98 -8.39
C THR A 56 -10.92 -3.03 -9.18
N GLU A 57 -10.49 -1.95 -8.55
CA GLU A 57 -9.63 -0.95 -9.17
C GLU A 57 -9.02 -0.10 -8.07
N ILE A 58 -7.71 0.14 -8.15
CA ILE A 58 -7.01 1.01 -7.21
C ILE A 58 -6.34 2.12 -8.00
N ASN A 59 -6.73 3.35 -7.73
CA ASN A 59 -6.10 4.54 -8.27
C ASN A 59 -6.28 5.70 -7.29
N LYS A 60 -5.76 6.87 -7.63
CA LYS A 60 -5.82 8.03 -6.74
C LYS A 60 -7.24 8.45 -6.35
N ASP A 61 -8.23 8.15 -7.21
CA ASP A 61 -9.60 8.57 -6.98
C ASP A 61 -10.37 7.59 -6.11
N THR A 62 -10.04 6.30 -6.19
CA THR A 62 -10.73 5.23 -5.44
C THR A 62 -10.01 4.85 -4.14
N LEU A 63 -8.79 5.31 -3.96
CA LEU A 63 -7.92 4.86 -2.85
C LEU A 63 -8.56 5.04 -1.48
N LYS A 64 -9.15 6.19 -1.20
CA LYS A 64 -9.77 6.46 0.09
C LYS A 64 -10.92 5.50 0.38
N GLU A 65 -11.71 5.18 -0.62
CA GLU A 65 -12.82 4.25 -0.48
C GLU A 65 -12.35 2.82 -0.27
N VAL A 66 -11.26 2.44 -0.96
CA VAL A 66 -10.65 1.12 -0.78
C VAL A 66 -10.14 0.96 0.65
N ILE A 67 -9.44 1.96 1.17
CA ILE A 67 -8.95 1.96 2.55
C ILE A 67 -10.11 1.85 3.53
N LYS A 68 -11.16 2.64 3.32
CA LYS A 68 -12.34 2.63 4.18
C LYS A 68 -13.02 1.27 4.18
N SER A 69 -13.18 0.66 2.99
CA SER A 69 -13.75 -0.68 2.87
C SER A 69 -12.91 -1.71 3.64
N TYR A 70 -11.60 -1.60 3.54
CA TYR A 70 -10.69 -2.52 4.21
C TYR A 70 -10.81 -2.40 5.73
N ASN A 71 -10.91 -1.18 6.25
CA ASN A 71 -11.08 -0.94 7.68
C ASN A 71 -12.44 -1.44 8.19
N ASN A 72 -13.45 -1.46 7.34
CA ASN A 72 -14.80 -1.89 7.70
C ASN A 72 -15.02 -3.41 7.56
N CYS A 73 -14.02 -4.16 7.11
CA CYS A 73 -14.14 -5.60 6.93
C CYS A 73 -14.22 -6.41 8.23
N GLY A 74 -13.96 -5.80 9.36
CA GLY A 74 -14.05 -6.50 10.64
C GLY A 74 -12.88 -7.44 10.95
N PHE A 75 -11.90 -7.53 10.06
CA PHE A 75 -10.70 -8.33 10.28
C PHE A 75 -9.62 -7.60 11.06
N THR A 76 -9.81 -6.31 11.27
CA THR A 76 -8.86 -5.47 11.94
C THR A 76 -9.27 -5.31 13.40
N GLY A 77 -8.35 -5.52 14.32
CA GLY A 77 -8.60 -5.28 15.74
C GLY A 77 -8.81 -3.80 16.03
N GLU A 78 -9.10 -3.49 17.27
CA GLU A 78 -9.51 -2.17 17.73
C GLU A 78 -8.53 -1.04 17.36
N ASN A 79 -7.24 -1.33 17.25
CA ASN A 79 -6.22 -0.31 16.95
C ASN A 79 -5.51 -0.58 15.62
N ALA A 80 -6.10 -1.40 14.76
CA ALA A 80 -5.45 -1.82 13.51
C ALA A 80 -5.14 -0.64 12.60
N GLU A 81 -6.07 0.30 12.46
CA GLU A 81 -5.84 1.49 11.64
C GLU A 81 -4.63 2.28 12.12
N HIS A 82 -4.55 2.52 13.44
CA HIS A 82 -3.44 3.24 14.03
C HIS A 82 -2.11 2.51 13.81
N ASN A 83 -2.09 1.19 14.01
CA ASN A 83 -0.89 0.38 13.82
C ASN A 83 -0.42 0.40 12.36
N HIS A 84 -1.35 0.30 11.42
CA HIS A 84 -1.01 0.35 10.00
C HIS A 84 -0.46 1.70 9.57
N LYS A 85 -0.96 2.78 10.16
CA LYS A 85 -0.42 4.12 9.91
C LYS A 85 1.00 4.27 10.43
N ILE A 86 1.29 3.72 11.62
CA ILE A 86 2.64 3.73 12.18
C ILE A 86 3.60 2.97 11.26
N TYR A 87 3.21 1.78 10.81
CA TYR A 87 4.03 0.99 9.89
C TYR A 87 4.20 1.69 8.55
N ALA A 88 3.16 2.33 8.05
CA ALA A 88 3.23 3.09 6.80
C ALA A 88 4.21 4.24 6.91
N ASP A 89 4.19 4.99 8.01
CA ASP A 89 5.11 6.09 8.25
C ASP A 89 6.56 5.60 8.28
N ALA A 90 6.80 4.47 8.94
CA ALA A 90 8.14 3.86 8.98
C ALA A 90 8.61 3.45 7.58
N LEU A 91 7.72 2.88 6.78
CA LEU A 91 8.04 2.50 5.40
C LEU A 91 8.31 3.72 4.52
N ILE A 92 7.54 4.78 4.69
CA ILE A 92 7.74 6.02 3.95
C ILE A 92 9.12 6.58 4.26
N ASP A 93 9.52 6.62 5.53
CA ASP A 93 10.84 7.07 5.92
C ASP A 93 11.94 6.22 5.30
N GLU A 94 11.78 4.90 5.30
CA GLU A 94 12.72 3.98 4.67
C GLU A 94 12.87 4.27 3.18
N ILE A 95 11.75 4.44 2.49
CA ILE A 95 11.73 4.70 1.06
C ILE A 95 12.42 6.03 0.73
N LEU A 96 12.10 7.08 1.49
CA LEU A 96 12.68 8.40 1.27
C LEU A 96 14.18 8.41 1.54
N ASN A 97 14.63 7.68 2.56
CA ASN A 97 16.04 7.59 2.89
C ASN A 97 16.85 6.84 1.82
N GLU A 98 16.27 5.81 1.22
CA GLU A 98 16.93 5.06 0.15
C GLU A 98 17.10 5.87 -1.13
N LYS A 99 16.24 6.86 -1.34
CA LYS A 99 16.30 7.73 -2.52
C LYS A 99 17.33 8.84 -2.39
N LEU A 100 17.84 9.05 -1.22
CA LEU A 100 18.89 10.01 -0.97
C LEU A 100 20.26 9.34 -1.14
#